data_d5a43082a79148f7719e5638e7a3b26e
#
_entry.id   d5a43082a79148f7719e5638e7a3b26e
#
_cell.length_a   1.000
_cell.length_b   1.000
_cell.length_c   1.000
_cell.angle_alpha   90.00
_cell.angle_beta   90.00
_cell.angle_gamma   90.00
#
_symmetry.space_group_name_H-M   'P 1'
#
loop_
_entity.id
_entity.type
_entity.pdbx_description
1 polymer ?
#
loop_
_entity_poly.entity_id
_entity_poly.type
_entity_poly.pdbx_seq_one_letter_code
_entity_poly.pdbx_strand_id
1 'polypeptide(L)'
;METLKETQTLQKEISRLKDEKAALQVQSRLLEKFVTLARSAAKEKVLTTILQKTLEISTELTAAQKGSLFLLDTNGAVSDSILTRRDATPEQSARIIGTVFNKGLAGWVRQHRKIGLILDANNDDRWIDLPNQPYIVGSALAVPILQGDNLLGILTLLHAQPGHFTAEAADLMLLTARQIGSALENTRLYTRLDKSYRLLKLAKLKIEDYSKALDAEMEKGKKIQRDFLPDQIPRIPGWEIAVCFHPARQVSGDFYDVFLLPGNLVGLVIADVCDKGVGSALFMALFRSLIRVFSGQINLQGVSMSGTCKSGSNSPCNYDHLALRAVSLTNDYIAEEHGQEGMFATLFFGVLDPLSGKMAYVNAGHEPVIIANNNGVKERLKPTGPVVGMMPESKYKAMPVQFEHGDILIGYTDGVTEALSPKKEFYTKGRFFSILENPAPTASKLIEQIKIDLYNHMDDAPQFDDITMLAVHRRR
;
A
#
# COMPACT_ATOMS: atom_id res chain seq x y z
N MET A 1 36.69 -5.23 74.86
CA MET A 1 37.26 -4.42 73.77
C MET A 1 36.68 -4.81 72.41
N GLU A 2 36.32 -6.07 72.15
CA GLU A 2 35.72 -6.59 70.87
C GLU A 2 34.33 -6.07 70.63
N THR A 3 33.46 -6.09 71.67
CA THR A 3 32.10 -5.58 71.60
C THR A 3 31.95 -4.09 71.26
N LEU A 4 32.95 -3.28 71.69
CA LEU A 4 32.96 -1.81 71.37
C LEU A 4 33.30 -1.57 69.91
N LYS A 5 34.17 -2.38 69.30
CA LYS A 5 34.55 -2.30 67.89
C LYS A 5 33.37 -2.76 66.98
N GLU A 6 32.65 -3.84 67.34
CA GLU A 6 31.47 -4.30 66.63
C GLU A 6 30.37 -3.24 66.65
N THR A 7 30.13 -2.61 67.84
CA THR A 7 29.11 -1.55 67.95
C THR A 7 29.45 -0.33 67.11
N GLN A 8 30.73 0.07 67.01
CA GLN A 8 31.15 1.17 66.12
C GLN A 8 31.06 0.84 64.62
N THR A 9 31.31 -0.42 64.24
CA THR A 9 31.16 -0.90 62.86
C THR A 9 29.68 -0.93 62.45
N LEU A 10 28.82 -1.44 63.32
CA LEU A 10 27.35 -1.44 63.11
C LEU A 10 26.77 -0.02 63.04
N GLN A 11 27.23 0.91 63.88
CA GLN A 11 26.80 2.31 63.79
C GLN A 11 27.22 2.99 62.49
N LYS A 12 28.43 2.71 61.96
CA LYS A 12 28.86 3.20 60.65
C LYS A 12 28.02 2.61 59.49
N GLU A 13 27.68 1.34 59.57
CA GLU A 13 26.87 0.66 58.57
C GLU A 13 25.42 1.14 58.58
N ILE A 14 24.84 1.38 59.75
CA ILE A 14 23.51 1.99 59.90
C ILE A 14 23.48 3.43 59.33
N SER A 15 24.52 4.21 59.59
CA SER A 15 24.64 5.56 58.99
C SER A 15 24.70 5.48 57.48
N ARG A 16 25.52 4.60 56.89
CA ARG A 16 25.65 4.39 55.47
C ARG A 16 24.33 3.94 54.82
N LEU A 17 23.60 2.99 55.44
CA LEU A 17 22.31 2.54 54.96
C LEU A 17 21.21 3.61 55.06
N LYS A 18 21.28 4.50 56.07
CA LYS A 18 20.39 5.66 56.14
C LYS A 18 20.64 6.67 55.03
N ASP A 19 21.89 6.91 54.69
CA ASP A 19 22.29 7.84 53.62
C ASP A 19 21.91 7.23 52.22
N GLU A 20 22.13 5.93 52.01
CA GLU A 20 21.65 5.22 50.80
C GLU A 20 20.12 5.25 50.65
N LYS A 21 19.39 5.06 51.77
CA LYS A 21 17.94 5.14 51.77
C LYS A 21 17.44 6.55 51.46
N ALA A 22 18.06 7.57 51.99
CA ALA A 22 17.75 8.97 51.71
C ALA A 22 18.01 9.30 50.22
N ALA A 23 19.14 8.87 49.66
CA ALA A 23 19.46 9.01 48.25
C ALA A 23 18.43 8.29 47.32
N LEU A 24 18.04 7.06 47.65
CA LEU A 24 17.01 6.31 46.94
C LEU A 24 15.64 6.99 47.01
N GLN A 25 15.25 7.56 48.14
CA GLN A 25 14.00 8.30 48.29
C GLN A 25 13.95 9.58 47.45
N VAL A 26 15.06 10.31 47.40
CA VAL A 26 15.21 11.50 46.53
C VAL A 26 15.16 11.09 45.08
N GLN A 27 15.81 9.99 44.69
CA GLN A 27 15.83 9.43 43.38
C GLN A 27 14.41 9.01 42.93
N SER A 28 13.65 8.34 43.81
CA SER A 28 12.25 7.95 43.53
C SER A 28 11.35 9.16 43.32
N ARG A 29 11.46 10.20 44.15
CA ARG A 29 10.72 11.46 44.00
C ARG A 29 11.05 12.22 42.71
N LEU A 30 12.31 12.14 42.28
CA LEU A 30 12.76 12.71 41.01
C LEU A 30 12.11 12.00 39.84
N LEU A 31 12.15 10.66 39.81
CA LEU A 31 11.54 9.85 38.78
C LEU A 31 10.04 10.11 38.66
N GLU A 32 9.30 10.13 39.78
CA GLU A 32 7.86 10.44 39.80
C GLU A 32 7.55 11.83 39.22
N LYS A 33 8.33 12.84 39.58
CA LYS A 33 8.18 14.20 39.04
C LYS A 33 8.53 14.26 37.56
N PHE A 34 9.58 13.54 37.09
CA PHE A 34 9.91 13.45 35.66
C PHE A 34 8.81 12.80 34.83
N VAL A 35 8.27 11.69 35.30
CA VAL A 35 7.18 10.98 34.61
C VAL A 35 5.92 11.86 34.52
N THR A 36 5.62 12.60 35.59
CA THR A 36 4.44 13.48 35.65
C THR A 36 4.61 14.68 34.72
N LEU A 37 5.78 15.31 34.69
CA LEU A 37 6.10 16.44 33.81
C LEU A 37 6.15 16.03 32.32
N ALA A 38 6.72 14.86 32.01
CA ALA A 38 6.75 14.34 30.64
C ALA A 38 5.34 14.07 30.07
N ARG A 39 4.35 13.79 30.92
CA ARG A 39 2.95 13.58 30.52
C ARG A 39 2.14 14.86 30.33
N SER A 40 2.51 15.95 30.97
CA SER A 40 1.61 17.12 31.17
C SER A 40 1.94 18.39 30.39
N ALA A 41 3.07 18.50 29.66
CA ALA A 41 3.48 19.79 29.09
C ALA A 41 3.81 19.79 27.59
N ALA A 42 3.57 20.94 26.95
CA ALA A 42 3.96 21.24 25.57
C ALA A 42 5.51 21.18 25.42
N LYS A 43 5.96 20.53 24.39
CA LYS A 43 7.25 19.85 24.17
C LYS A 43 8.56 20.62 24.47
N GLU A 44 8.65 21.90 24.24
CA GLU A 44 9.89 22.68 24.48
C GLU A 44 10.07 23.10 25.96
N LYS A 45 8.99 23.41 26.64
CA LYS A 45 9.05 23.78 28.06
C LYS A 45 9.40 22.63 29.02
N VAL A 46 9.12 21.38 28.62
CA VAL A 46 9.41 20.19 29.45
C VAL A 46 10.90 19.97 29.62
N LEU A 47 11.68 20.06 28.57
CA LEU A 47 13.10 19.81 28.58
C LEU A 47 13.80 20.84 29.48
N THR A 48 13.54 22.15 29.30
CA THR A 48 14.09 23.23 30.09
C THR A 48 13.70 23.11 31.57
N THR A 49 12.46 22.74 31.86
CA THR A 49 11.98 22.50 33.23
C THR A 49 12.70 21.32 33.90
N ILE A 50 12.88 20.23 33.16
CA ILE A 50 13.66 19.05 33.64
C ILE A 50 15.07 19.43 33.97
N LEU A 51 15.75 20.14 33.07
CA LEU A 51 17.13 20.56 33.25
C LEU A 51 17.31 21.50 34.46
N GLN A 52 16.40 22.47 34.59
CA GLN A 52 16.39 23.41 35.70
C GLN A 52 16.19 22.70 37.02
N LYS A 53 15.22 21.77 37.09
CA LYS A 53 14.96 21.00 38.30
C LYS A 53 16.11 20.08 38.66
N THR A 54 16.75 19.49 37.65
CA THR A 54 17.97 18.68 37.81
C THR A 54 19.09 19.50 38.47
N LEU A 55 19.33 20.69 37.95
CA LEU A 55 20.37 21.57 38.49
C LEU A 55 20.08 21.99 39.94
N GLU A 56 18.82 22.38 40.21
CA GLU A 56 18.37 22.74 41.58
C GLU A 56 18.63 21.59 42.57
N ILE A 57 18.20 20.38 42.24
CA ILE A 57 18.34 19.21 43.11
C ILE A 57 19.83 18.82 43.29
N SER A 58 20.60 18.87 42.19
CA SER A 58 22.05 18.56 42.26
C SER A 58 22.80 19.57 43.16
N THR A 59 22.45 20.86 43.08
CA THR A 59 23.03 21.89 43.97
C THR A 59 22.57 21.71 45.41
N GLU A 60 21.32 21.34 45.66
CA GLU A 60 20.80 21.08 47.00
C GLU A 60 21.46 19.85 47.65
N LEU A 61 21.55 18.71 46.93
CA LEU A 61 22.15 17.47 47.42
C LEU A 61 23.62 17.59 47.75
N THR A 62 24.38 18.43 47.05
CA THR A 62 25.80 18.58 47.22
C THR A 62 26.16 19.85 47.99
N ALA A 63 25.19 20.61 48.46
CA ALA A 63 25.36 21.95 49.02
C ALA A 63 26.24 22.87 48.13
N ALA A 64 26.20 22.67 46.79
CA ALA A 64 26.96 23.48 45.85
C ALA A 64 26.39 24.92 45.80
N GLN A 65 27.26 25.91 45.76
CA GLN A 65 26.89 27.33 45.69
C GLN A 65 26.44 27.75 44.29
N LYS A 66 27.04 27.14 43.28
CA LYS A 66 26.75 27.40 41.87
C LYS A 66 26.73 26.10 41.05
N GLY A 67 25.99 26.11 39.94
CA GLY A 67 25.99 24.97 39.03
C GLY A 67 25.69 25.41 37.60
N SER A 68 26.05 24.55 36.67
CA SER A 68 25.73 24.67 35.27
C SER A 68 25.43 23.30 34.69
N LEU A 69 24.53 23.27 33.73
CA LEU A 69 24.19 22.06 33.00
C LEU A 69 24.17 22.37 31.51
N PHE A 70 24.98 21.65 30.75
CA PHE A 70 25.06 21.75 29.29
C PHE A 70 24.48 20.50 28.66
N LEU A 71 23.57 20.67 27.72
CA LEU A 71 23.12 19.57 26.83
C LEU A 71 23.85 19.63 25.51
N LEU A 72 24.09 18.46 24.95
CA LEU A 72 24.78 18.28 23.67
C LEU A 72 23.80 17.74 22.60
N ASP A 73 23.99 18.21 21.38
CA ASP A 73 23.38 17.63 20.22
C ASP A 73 24.13 16.36 19.74
N THR A 74 23.66 15.76 18.66
CA THR A 74 24.29 14.56 18.06
C THR A 74 25.68 14.80 17.51
N ASN A 75 26.08 16.05 17.29
CA ASN A 75 27.41 16.45 16.80
C ASN A 75 28.36 16.83 17.97
N GLY A 76 27.85 16.77 19.20
CA GLY A 76 28.63 17.15 20.39
C GLY A 76 28.75 18.66 20.62
N ALA A 77 27.95 19.48 19.92
CA ALA A 77 27.80 20.89 20.16
C ALA A 77 26.76 21.15 21.27
N VAL A 78 26.92 22.27 22.00
CA VAL A 78 25.96 22.64 23.05
C VAL A 78 24.63 23.03 22.39
N SER A 79 23.60 22.24 22.64
CA SER A 79 22.24 22.49 22.13
C SER A 79 21.40 23.31 23.08
N ASP A 80 21.66 23.21 24.40
CA ASP A 80 20.94 23.95 25.43
C ASP A 80 21.82 24.09 26.67
N SER A 81 21.60 25.13 27.48
CA SER A 81 22.40 25.37 28.70
C SER A 81 21.56 26.03 29.77
N ILE A 82 21.77 25.57 31.02
CA ILE A 82 21.19 26.21 32.20
C ILE A 82 22.34 26.58 33.14
N LEU A 83 22.38 27.86 33.49
CA LEU A 83 23.33 28.44 34.42
C LEU A 83 22.58 28.98 35.63
N THR A 84 23.11 28.80 36.82
CA THR A 84 22.59 29.47 38.04
C THR A 84 22.80 31.00 38.03
N ARG A 85 23.54 31.52 37.05
CA ARG A 85 23.75 32.96 36.84
C ARG A 85 22.68 33.54 35.95
N ARG A 86 21.79 34.36 36.50
CA ARG A 86 20.67 35.01 35.76
C ARG A 86 21.04 36.33 35.07
N ASP A 87 22.22 36.90 35.33
CA ASP A 87 22.56 38.28 34.95
C ASP A 87 23.51 38.37 33.74
N ALA A 88 23.82 37.28 33.04
CA ALA A 88 24.68 37.30 31.86
C ALA A 88 23.87 37.52 30.58
N THR A 89 24.36 38.41 29.70
CA THR A 89 23.79 38.57 28.36
C THR A 89 23.99 37.29 27.55
N PRO A 90 23.16 37.04 26.51
CA PRO A 90 23.29 35.86 25.63
C PRO A 90 24.68 35.73 25.01
N GLU A 91 25.33 36.86 24.66
CA GLU A 91 26.67 36.89 24.07
C GLU A 91 27.76 36.55 25.10
N GLN A 92 27.64 37.06 26.34
CA GLN A 92 28.54 36.71 27.45
C GLN A 92 28.38 35.24 27.80
N SER A 93 27.15 34.71 27.83
CA SER A 93 26.88 33.31 28.09
C SER A 93 27.52 32.40 27.02
N ALA A 94 27.39 32.74 25.74
CA ALA A 94 27.97 31.96 24.63
C ALA A 94 29.50 31.94 24.70
N ARG A 95 30.15 33.06 25.06
CA ARG A 95 31.60 33.16 25.18
C ARG A 95 32.13 32.35 26.38
N ILE A 96 31.43 32.41 27.52
CA ILE A 96 31.74 31.63 28.72
C ILE A 96 31.60 30.14 28.41
N ILE A 97 30.50 29.74 27.78
CA ILE A 97 30.25 28.35 27.39
C ILE A 97 31.38 27.85 26.50
N GLY A 98 31.74 28.59 25.45
CA GLY A 98 32.82 28.20 24.53
C GLY A 98 34.16 27.98 25.19
N THR A 99 34.52 28.84 26.15
CA THR A 99 35.81 28.73 26.88
C THR A 99 35.82 27.55 27.87
N VAL A 100 34.79 27.45 28.72
CA VAL A 100 34.67 26.40 29.74
C VAL A 100 34.51 25.01 29.09
N PHE A 101 33.77 24.95 28.02
CA PHE A 101 33.48 23.70 27.35
C PHE A 101 34.62 23.14 26.48
N ASN A 102 35.52 23.99 26.02
CA ASN A 102 36.66 23.55 25.20
C ASN A 102 37.96 23.38 25.97
N LYS A 103 38.16 24.12 27.05
CA LYS A 103 39.46 24.16 27.73
C LYS A 103 39.42 23.87 29.25
N GLY A 104 38.22 24.05 29.90
CA GLY A 104 38.09 23.87 31.33
C GLY A 104 37.72 22.45 31.76
N LEU A 105 37.29 22.32 33.04
CA LEU A 105 36.87 21.03 33.62
C LEU A 105 35.74 20.34 32.81
N ALA A 106 34.77 21.09 32.31
CA ALA A 106 33.74 20.55 31.46
C ALA A 106 34.29 20.00 30.12
N GLY A 107 35.29 20.67 29.52
CA GLY A 107 36.01 20.20 28.35
C GLY A 107 36.77 18.89 28.60
N TRP A 108 37.41 18.79 29.76
CA TRP A 108 38.09 17.57 30.19
C TRP A 108 37.09 16.41 30.32
N VAL A 109 35.92 16.62 30.98
CA VAL A 109 34.85 15.63 31.12
C VAL A 109 34.29 15.22 29.75
N ARG A 110 34.12 16.17 28.82
CA ARG A 110 33.71 15.91 27.44
C ARG A 110 34.64 14.94 26.72
N GLN A 111 35.97 15.17 26.88
CA GLN A 111 36.99 14.38 26.21
C GLN A 111 37.14 12.99 26.82
N HIS A 112 37.20 12.91 28.17
CA HIS A 112 37.51 11.68 28.88
C HIS A 112 36.26 10.86 29.28
N ARG A 113 35.07 11.49 29.25
CA ARG A 113 33.80 10.89 29.69
C ARG A 113 33.83 10.31 31.11
N LYS A 114 34.64 10.90 31.94
CA LYS A 114 34.87 10.56 33.37
C LYS A 114 34.49 11.72 34.25
N ILE A 115 34.22 11.44 35.52
CA ILE A 115 34.00 12.46 36.53
C ILE A 115 35.27 13.31 36.65
N GLY A 116 35.10 14.63 36.66
CA GLY A 116 36.14 15.59 36.99
C GLY A 116 35.89 16.15 38.38
N LEU A 117 36.67 15.70 39.36
CA LEU A 117 36.67 16.24 40.71
C LEU A 117 37.95 17.09 40.91
N ILE A 118 37.76 18.34 41.32
CA ILE A 118 38.82 19.30 41.68
C ILE A 118 38.64 19.64 43.15
N LEU A 119 39.62 19.23 43.97
CA LEU A 119 39.62 19.50 45.41
C LEU A 119 40.09 20.92 45.73
N ASP A 120 41.03 21.42 44.97
CA ASP A 120 41.56 22.79 45.10
C ASP A 120 41.73 23.40 43.68
N ALA A 121 40.90 24.37 43.36
CA ALA A 121 40.88 25.00 42.04
C ALA A 121 42.16 25.81 41.75
N ASN A 122 42.89 26.28 42.79
CA ASN A 122 44.12 27.03 42.59
C ASN A 122 45.33 26.15 42.22
N ASN A 123 45.18 24.82 42.43
CA ASN A 123 46.26 23.86 42.25
C ASN A 123 45.89 22.74 41.21
N ASP A 124 44.90 22.96 40.35
CA ASP A 124 44.47 21.98 39.35
C ASP A 124 44.45 22.60 37.96
N ASP A 125 45.28 22.12 37.05
CA ASP A 125 45.43 22.63 35.67
C ASP A 125 44.14 22.50 34.82
N ARG A 126 43.19 21.71 35.26
CA ARG A 126 41.87 21.56 34.61
C ARG A 126 40.92 22.71 34.91
N TRP A 127 41.25 23.52 35.95
CA TRP A 127 40.48 24.72 36.27
C TRP A 127 40.96 25.91 35.45
N ILE A 128 40.02 26.74 34.99
CA ILE A 128 40.29 27.97 34.25
C ILE A 128 39.51 29.10 34.92
N ASP A 129 40.25 30.12 35.41
CA ASP A 129 39.64 31.35 35.89
C ASP A 129 39.09 32.17 34.71
N LEU A 130 37.86 32.55 34.81
CA LEU A 130 37.20 33.37 33.79
C LEU A 130 37.39 34.85 34.12
N PRO A 131 37.69 35.72 33.12
CA PRO A 131 37.78 37.16 33.33
C PRO A 131 36.45 37.68 33.92
N ASN A 132 36.55 38.51 34.97
CA ASN A 132 35.38 39.09 35.65
C ASN A 132 34.46 38.06 36.32
N GLN A 133 34.97 36.95 36.80
CA GLN A 133 34.23 35.98 37.59
C GLN A 133 33.88 36.61 38.98
N PRO A 134 32.56 36.77 39.28
CA PRO A 134 32.13 37.50 40.48
C PRO A 134 32.14 36.64 41.76
N TYR A 135 32.69 35.45 41.70
CA TYR A 135 32.76 34.49 42.82
C TYR A 135 34.06 33.71 42.78
N ILE A 136 34.53 33.34 43.94
CA ILE A 136 35.73 32.52 44.15
C ILE A 136 35.29 31.05 44.03
N VAL A 137 36.07 30.21 43.37
CA VAL A 137 35.88 28.76 43.29
C VAL A 137 37.08 28.11 43.99
N GLY A 138 36.79 27.39 45.09
CA GLY A 138 37.80 26.60 45.82
C GLY A 138 37.78 25.13 45.40
N SER A 139 36.58 24.60 45.05
CA SER A 139 36.45 23.22 44.56
C SER A 139 35.37 23.12 43.49
N ALA A 140 35.48 22.10 42.60
CA ALA A 140 34.58 21.88 41.51
C ALA A 140 34.34 20.38 41.27
N LEU A 141 33.09 20.05 40.87
CA LEU A 141 32.70 18.71 40.47
C LEU A 141 32.00 18.78 39.13
N ALA A 142 32.51 18.08 38.11
CA ALA A 142 31.86 17.96 36.82
C ALA A 142 31.57 16.49 36.50
N VAL A 143 30.31 16.22 36.10
CA VAL A 143 29.80 14.86 35.91
C VAL A 143 29.23 14.71 34.50
N PRO A 144 29.66 13.69 33.74
CA PRO A 144 29.07 13.43 32.44
C PRO A 144 27.68 12.81 32.57
N ILE A 145 26.72 13.30 31.77
CA ILE A 145 25.43 12.71 31.62
C ILE A 145 25.51 11.79 30.40
N LEU A 146 25.56 10.49 30.63
CA LEU A 146 25.78 9.47 29.61
C LEU A 146 24.53 8.61 29.37
N GLN A 147 24.35 8.19 28.12
CA GLN A 147 23.44 7.09 27.71
C GLN A 147 24.29 6.09 26.91
N GLY A 148 24.62 4.96 27.53
CA GLY A 148 25.66 4.10 26.97
C GLY A 148 26.96 4.88 26.79
N ASP A 149 27.53 4.90 25.59
CA ASP A 149 28.72 5.65 25.24
C ASP A 149 28.46 7.09 24.78
N ASN A 150 27.18 7.47 24.62
CA ASN A 150 26.82 8.79 24.14
C ASN A 150 26.77 9.80 25.27
N LEU A 151 27.55 10.89 25.14
CA LEU A 151 27.51 12.01 26.04
C LEU A 151 26.35 12.94 25.68
N LEU A 152 25.32 12.96 26.53
CA LEU A 152 24.13 13.79 26.36
C LEU A 152 24.27 15.18 26.98
N GLY A 153 25.14 15.33 27.96
CA GLY A 153 25.36 16.59 28.65
C GLY A 153 26.43 16.51 29.70
N ILE A 154 26.70 17.65 30.34
CA ILE A 154 27.66 17.78 31.44
C ILE A 154 27.02 18.65 32.53
N LEU A 155 27.01 18.14 33.75
CA LEU A 155 26.63 18.88 34.96
C LEU A 155 27.91 19.32 35.66
N THR A 156 28.05 20.62 35.98
CA THR A 156 29.16 21.15 36.73
C THR A 156 28.65 21.88 37.99
N LEU A 157 29.23 21.57 39.13
CA LEU A 157 28.90 22.10 40.43
C LEU A 157 30.13 22.78 41.03
N LEU A 158 29.96 23.92 41.67
CA LEU A 158 31.07 24.79 42.17
C LEU A 158 30.80 25.18 43.62
N HIS A 159 31.88 25.24 44.39
CA HIS A 159 31.87 25.75 45.78
C HIS A 159 33.11 26.58 46.07
N ALA A 160 32.99 27.62 46.94
CA ALA A 160 34.09 28.52 47.27
C ALA A 160 35.15 27.89 48.20
N GLN A 161 34.76 26.88 48.97
CA GLN A 161 35.64 26.21 49.88
C GLN A 161 36.43 25.08 49.21
N PRO A 162 37.76 25.02 49.29
CA PRO A 162 38.52 23.85 48.87
C PRO A 162 38.13 22.60 49.65
N GLY A 163 38.16 21.43 48.98
CA GLY A 163 37.78 20.13 49.56
C GLY A 163 36.31 19.93 49.87
N HIS A 164 35.42 20.81 49.42
CA HIS A 164 34.00 20.70 49.69
C HIS A 164 33.38 19.46 49.05
N PHE A 165 33.71 19.17 47.78
CA PHE A 165 33.24 17.98 47.11
C PHE A 165 34.13 16.78 47.46
N THR A 166 33.49 15.70 47.94
CA THR A 166 34.16 14.44 48.28
C THR A 166 33.99 13.41 47.18
N ALA A 167 34.71 12.29 47.28
CA ALA A 167 34.53 11.17 46.32
C ALA A 167 33.13 10.58 46.40
N GLU A 168 32.55 10.52 47.61
CA GLU A 168 31.18 10.02 47.81
C GLU A 168 30.13 10.94 47.11
N ALA A 169 30.32 12.26 47.20
CA ALA A 169 29.48 13.23 46.50
C ALA A 169 29.60 13.06 44.97
N ALA A 170 30.81 12.79 44.47
CA ALA A 170 31.04 12.54 43.06
C ALA A 170 30.33 11.26 42.55
N ASP A 171 30.40 10.17 43.32
CA ASP A 171 29.73 8.92 43.01
C ASP A 171 28.19 9.06 43.02
N LEU A 172 27.66 9.78 44.01
CA LEU A 172 26.22 10.08 44.08
C LEU A 172 25.76 10.88 42.86
N MET A 173 26.54 11.88 42.46
CA MET A 173 26.22 12.68 41.27
C MET A 173 26.34 11.88 39.96
N LEU A 174 27.24 10.92 39.87
CA LEU A 174 27.34 10.03 38.71
C LEU A 174 26.11 9.16 38.57
N LEU A 175 25.63 8.58 39.68
CA LEU A 175 24.37 7.80 39.67
C LEU A 175 23.20 8.67 39.26
N THR A 176 23.11 9.89 39.78
CA THR A 176 22.09 10.88 39.42
C THR A 176 22.17 11.23 37.94
N ALA A 177 23.36 11.49 37.40
CA ALA A 177 23.59 11.83 36.01
C ALA A 177 23.17 10.70 35.04
N ARG A 178 23.39 9.43 35.40
CA ARG A 178 22.91 8.27 34.61
C ARG A 178 21.41 8.24 34.54
N GLN A 179 20.70 8.49 35.65
CA GLN A 179 19.22 8.53 35.64
C GLN A 179 18.68 9.69 34.79
N ILE A 180 19.34 10.84 34.87
CA ILE A 180 18.98 11.98 34.01
C ILE A 180 19.20 11.65 32.54
N GLY A 181 20.30 10.98 32.19
CA GLY A 181 20.58 10.52 30.82
C GLY A 181 19.47 9.65 30.27
N SER A 182 19.03 8.66 31.04
CA SER A 182 17.90 7.79 30.66
C SER A 182 16.59 8.56 30.51
N ALA A 183 16.30 9.51 31.40
CA ALA A 183 15.08 10.32 31.32
C ALA A 183 15.07 11.25 30.10
N LEU A 184 16.21 11.87 29.77
CA LEU A 184 16.37 12.73 28.60
C LEU A 184 16.17 11.95 27.29
N GLU A 185 16.80 10.78 27.17
CA GLU A 185 16.67 9.95 25.98
C GLU A 185 15.23 9.44 25.81
N ASN A 186 14.61 8.98 26.87
CA ASN A 186 13.20 8.59 26.82
C ASN A 186 12.32 9.75 26.33
N THR A 187 12.54 10.97 26.81
CA THR A 187 11.80 12.15 26.36
C THR A 187 12.01 12.43 24.87
N ARG A 188 13.25 12.30 24.38
CA ARG A 188 13.59 12.44 22.94
C ARG A 188 12.89 11.37 22.10
N LEU A 189 12.94 10.11 22.54
CA LEU A 189 12.30 8.99 21.85
C LEU A 189 10.78 9.16 21.78
N TYR A 190 10.12 9.52 22.89
CA TYR A 190 8.68 9.80 22.90
C TYR A 190 8.30 10.95 21.96
N THR A 191 9.13 12.00 21.92
CA THR A 191 8.87 13.14 21.01
C THR A 191 8.99 12.75 19.55
N ARG A 192 9.99 11.93 19.19
CA ARG A 192 10.14 11.39 17.84
C ARG A 192 9.01 10.45 17.47
N LEU A 193 8.64 9.55 18.37
CA LEU A 193 7.53 8.62 18.18
C LEU A 193 6.20 9.34 17.93
N ASP A 194 5.87 10.34 18.77
CA ASP A 194 4.64 11.12 18.61
C ASP A 194 4.61 11.89 17.27
N LYS A 195 5.73 12.48 16.87
CA LYS A 195 5.85 13.12 15.55
C LYS A 195 5.63 12.14 14.40
N SER A 196 6.28 10.98 14.47
CA SER A 196 6.14 9.92 13.45
C SER A 196 4.70 9.38 13.40
N TYR A 197 4.09 9.17 14.56
CA TYR A 197 2.70 8.71 14.65
C TYR A 197 1.71 9.70 14.02
N ARG A 198 1.89 11.02 14.27
CA ARG A 198 1.06 12.06 13.64
C ARG A 198 1.20 12.10 12.13
N LEU A 199 2.44 12.00 11.63
CA LEU A 199 2.70 11.95 10.19
C LEU A 199 2.08 10.70 9.55
N LEU A 200 2.22 9.53 10.18
CA LEU A 200 1.61 8.29 9.71
C LEU A 200 0.08 8.39 9.67
N LYS A 201 -0.53 8.97 10.71
CA LYS A 201 -1.98 9.17 10.76
C LYS A 201 -2.48 10.08 9.63
N LEU A 202 -1.76 11.18 9.36
CA LEU A 202 -2.11 12.10 8.26
C LEU A 202 -1.93 11.43 6.90
N ALA A 203 -0.86 10.65 6.70
CA ALA A 203 -0.63 9.90 5.48
C ALA A 203 -1.74 8.86 5.25
N LYS A 204 -2.13 8.12 6.31
CA LYS A 204 -3.23 7.16 6.24
C LYS A 204 -4.55 7.81 5.80
N LEU A 205 -4.93 8.93 6.40
CA LEU A 205 -6.15 9.66 6.02
C LEU A 205 -6.13 10.10 4.56
N LYS A 206 -4.98 10.61 4.07
CA LYS A 206 -4.85 10.97 2.66
C LYS A 206 -5.00 9.78 1.72
N ILE A 207 -4.40 8.63 2.07
CA ILE A 207 -4.53 7.40 1.27
C ILE A 207 -5.99 6.96 1.23
N GLU A 208 -6.71 6.98 2.35
CA GLU A 208 -8.13 6.64 2.42
C GLU A 208 -8.99 7.58 1.53
N ASP A 209 -8.70 8.88 1.52
CA ASP A 209 -9.40 9.85 0.68
C ASP A 209 -9.11 9.63 -0.81
N TYR A 210 -7.85 9.38 -1.18
CA TYR A 210 -7.48 9.04 -2.57
C TYR A 210 -8.11 7.72 -3.03
N SER A 211 -8.13 6.71 -2.16
CA SER A 211 -8.77 5.42 -2.48
C SER A 211 -10.26 5.62 -2.78
N LYS A 212 -10.99 6.35 -1.92
CA LYS A 212 -12.41 6.64 -2.15
C LYS A 212 -12.66 7.43 -3.43
N ALA A 213 -11.82 8.40 -3.75
CA ALA A 213 -11.94 9.17 -4.98
C ALA A 213 -11.69 8.29 -6.22
N LEU A 214 -10.69 7.42 -6.16
CA LEU A 214 -10.39 6.46 -7.23
C LEU A 214 -11.53 5.45 -7.42
N ASP A 215 -12.06 4.89 -6.33
CA ASP A 215 -13.21 3.97 -6.39
C ASP A 215 -14.43 4.64 -7.04
N ALA A 216 -14.69 5.90 -6.72
CA ALA A 216 -15.78 6.67 -7.34
C ALA A 216 -15.57 6.90 -8.85
N GLU A 217 -14.33 7.16 -9.30
CA GLU A 217 -14.01 7.29 -10.72
C GLU A 217 -14.13 5.93 -11.45
N MET A 218 -13.68 4.84 -10.82
CA MET A 218 -13.83 3.49 -11.37
C MET A 218 -15.29 3.08 -11.51
N GLU A 219 -16.16 3.42 -10.54
CA GLU A 219 -17.61 3.15 -10.67
C GLU A 219 -18.25 3.93 -11.81
N LYS A 220 -17.79 5.15 -12.10
CA LYS A 220 -18.23 5.86 -13.31
C LYS A 220 -17.77 5.14 -14.59
N GLY A 221 -16.51 4.69 -14.63
CA GLY A 221 -15.99 3.89 -15.75
C GLY A 221 -16.80 2.62 -15.98
N LYS A 222 -17.11 1.89 -14.92
CA LYS A 222 -17.97 0.69 -14.96
C LYS A 222 -19.36 0.98 -15.54
N LYS A 223 -19.97 2.10 -15.13
CA LYS A 223 -21.26 2.50 -15.67
C LYS A 223 -21.20 2.78 -17.17
N ILE A 224 -20.18 3.57 -17.61
CA ILE A 224 -19.97 3.85 -19.02
C ILE A 224 -19.73 2.56 -19.80
N GLN A 225 -18.89 1.64 -19.30
CA GLN A 225 -18.63 0.36 -19.96
C GLN A 225 -19.91 -0.49 -20.09
N ARG A 226 -20.75 -0.50 -19.06
CA ARG A 226 -22.04 -1.22 -19.11
C ARG A 226 -22.92 -0.70 -20.25
N ASP A 227 -22.89 0.61 -20.53
CA ASP A 227 -23.66 1.22 -21.63
C ASP A 227 -23.16 0.78 -23.03
N PHE A 228 -21.93 0.24 -23.11
CA PHE A 228 -21.44 -0.40 -24.34
C PHE A 228 -21.97 -1.83 -24.53
N LEU A 229 -22.31 -2.55 -23.46
CA LEU A 229 -22.93 -3.89 -23.62
C LEU A 229 -24.38 -3.74 -24.05
N PRO A 230 -24.98 -4.77 -24.71
CA PRO A 230 -26.37 -4.69 -25.15
C PRO A 230 -27.33 -4.62 -23.95
N ASP A 231 -28.06 -3.52 -23.82
CA ASP A 231 -29.12 -3.37 -22.80
C ASP A 231 -30.23 -4.44 -22.94
N GLN A 232 -30.51 -4.82 -24.16
CA GLN A 232 -31.51 -5.84 -24.50
C GLN A 232 -30.98 -6.74 -25.59
N ILE A 233 -31.04 -8.03 -25.34
CA ILE A 233 -30.77 -9.05 -26.37
C ILE A 233 -31.93 -9.09 -27.32
N PRO A 234 -31.69 -9.01 -28.65
CA PRO A 234 -32.75 -9.10 -29.64
C PRO A 234 -33.61 -10.38 -29.51
N ARG A 235 -34.91 -10.23 -29.52
CA ARG A 235 -35.82 -11.38 -29.54
C ARG A 235 -35.91 -11.94 -30.95
N ILE A 236 -35.44 -13.15 -31.15
CA ILE A 236 -35.40 -13.82 -32.44
C ILE A 236 -36.41 -14.99 -32.40
N PRO A 237 -37.44 -14.98 -33.28
CA PRO A 237 -38.42 -16.07 -33.30
C PRO A 237 -37.73 -17.43 -33.48
N GLY A 238 -38.10 -18.42 -32.66
CA GLY A 238 -37.53 -19.76 -32.70
C GLY A 238 -36.17 -19.91 -32.01
N TRP A 239 -35.61 -18.83 -31.44
CA TRP A 239 -34.33 -18.85 -30.75
C TRP A 239 -34.45 -18.35 -29.32
N GLU A 240 -33.57 -18.84 -28.45
CA GLU A 240 -33.38 -18.34 -27.10
C GLU A 240 -31.90 -18.01 -26.93
N ILE A 241 -31.64 -16.81 -26.45
CA ILE A 241 -30.27 -16.34 -26.18
C ILE A 241 -30.19 -15.99 -24.71
N ALA A 242 -29.17 -16.49 -24.05
CA ALA A 242 -28.84 -16.20 -22.65
C ALA A 242 -27.37 -15.81 -22.50
N VAL A 243 -27.10 -14.95 -21.57
CA VAL A 243 -25.73 -14.44 -21.30
C VAL A 243 -25.46 -14.44 -19.80
N CYS A 244 -24.20 -14.60 -19.49
CA CYS A 244 -23.65 -14.38 -18.16
C CYS A 244 -22.44 -13.47 -18.31
N PHE A 245 -22.37 -12.41 -17.51
CA PHE A 245 -21.26 -11.47 -17.52
C PHE A 245 -20.99 -11.01 -16.09
N HIS A 246 -19.86 -11.42 -15.54
CA HIS A 246 -19.40 -11.10 -14.21
C HIS A 246 -17.95 -10.62 -14.26
N PRO A 247 -17.71 -9.31 -14.25
CA PRO A 247 -16.37 -8.75 -14.17
C PRO A 247 -15.67 -9.11 -12.85
N ALA A 248 -14.38 -9.43 -12.90
CA ALA A 248 -13.54 -9.67 -11.73
C ALA A 248 -13.11 -8.34 -11.04
N ARG A 249 -13.07 -7.27 -11.82
CA ARG A 249 -12.74 -5.91 -11.33
C ARG A 249 -13.90 -4.95 -11.63
N GLN A 250 -13.68 -3.66 -11.36
CA GLN A 250 -14.68 -2.63 -11.67
C GLN A 250 -14.99 -2.52 -13.16
N VAL A 251 -13.99 -2.74 -14.01
CA VAL A 251 -14.12 -2.78 -15.47
C VAL A 251 -13.49 -4.06 -16.02
N SER A 252 -13.93 -4.52 -17.18
CA SER A 252 -13.64 -5.81 -17.78
C SER A 252 -13.02 -5.68 -19.17
N GLY A 253 -12.11 -6.60 -19.52
CA GLY A 253 -11.65 -6.80 -20.90
C GLY A 253 -12.63 -7.62 -21.73
N ASP A 254 -13.36 -8.51 -21.07
CA ASP A 254 -14.35 -9.36 -21.68
C ASP A 254 -15.55 -8.58 -22.23
N PHE A 255 -16.12 -9.09 -23.30
CA PHE A 255 -17.44 -8.66 -23.75
C PHE A 255 -18.18 -9.73 -24.55
N TYR A 256 -19.48 -9.59 -24.55
CA TYR A 256 -20.37 -10.27 -25.50
C TYR A 256 -21.19 -9.25 -26.26
N ASP A 257 -21.66 -9.63 -27.45
CA ASP A 257 -22.58 -8.80 -28.19
C ASP A 257 -23.54 -9.65 -29.02
N VAL A 258 -24.80 -9.22 -29.13
CA VAL A 258 -25.82 -9.81 -29.96
C VAL A 258 -26.59 -8.69 -30.63
N PHE A 259 -26.56 -8.66 -31.94
CA PHE A 259 -27.18 -7.58 -32.71
C PHE A 259 -27.73 -8.04 -34.07
N LEU A 260 -28.70 -7.29 -34.57
CA LEU A 260 -29.28 -7.55 -35.88
C LEU A 260 -28.39 -6.97 -36.98
N LEU A 261 -28.22 -7.74 -38.02
CA LEU A 261 -27.53 -7.39 -39.25
C LEU A 261 -28.51 -7.21 -40.42
N PRO A 262 -28.10 -6.52 -41.50
CA PRO A 262 -28.90 -6.45 -42.73
C PRO A 262 -29.31 -7.85 -43.24
N GLY A 263 -30.51 -7.98 -43.78
CA GLY A 263 -31.02 -9.25 -44.26
C GLY A 263 -31.59 -10.20 -43.18
N ASN A 264 -32.01 -9.66 -42.04
CA ASN A 264 -32.49 -10.36 -40.86
C ASN A 264 -31.50 -11.37 -40.26
N LEU A 265 -30.22 -11.13 -40.47
CA LEU A 265 -29.14 -11.92 -39.88
C LEU A 265 -28.86 -11.47 -38.45
N VAL A 266 -28.17 -12.31 -37.68
CA VAL A 266 -27.81 -12.05 -36.29
C VAL A 266 -26.32 -12.17 -36.13
N GLY A 267 -25.68 -11.12 -35.64
CA GLY A 267 -24.29 -11.13 -35.18
C GLY A 267 -24.20 -11.64 -33.76
N LEU A 268 -23.32 -12.60 -33.51
CA LEU A 268 -23.03 -13.19 -32.19
C LEU A 268 -21.55 -12.99 -31.91
N VAL A 269 -21.20 -12.30 -30.83
CA VAL A 269 -19.81 -12.02 -30.43
C VAL A 269 -19.57 -12.47 -29.01
N ILE A 270 -18.44 -13.09 -28.77
CA ILE A 270 -17.83 -13.25 -27.47
C ILE A 270 -16.32 -13.06 -27.63
N ALA A 271 -15.72 -12.27 -26.75
CA ALA A 271 -14.33 -11.89 -26.86
C ALA A 271 -13.75 -11.56 -25.50
N ASP A 272 -12.42 -11.69 -25.43
CA ASP A 272 -11.60 -11.33 -24.29
C ASP A 272 -10.40 -10.52 -24.77
N VAL A 273 -10.25 -9.31 -24.25
CA VAL A 273 -9.13 -8.41 -24.54
C VAL A 273 -8.03 -8.66 -23.54
N CYS A 274 -6.81 -8.86 -24.03
CA CYS A 274 -5.64 -9.08 -23.21
C CYS A 274 -5.47 -7.99 -22.15
N ASP A 275 -4.80 -8.35 -21.01
CA ASP A 275 -4.59 -7.47 -19.86
C ASP A 275 -5.90 -7.17 -19.09
N LYS A 276 -5.82 -6.44 -17.99
CA LYS A 276 -6.95 -6.15 -17.09
C LYS A 276 -6.98 -4.68 -16.68
N GLY A 277 -8.18 -4.15 -16.51
CA GLY A 277 -8.38 -2.80 -16.01
C GLY A 277 -8.81 -1.82 -17.10
N VAL A 278 -8.44 -0.55 -16.94
CA VAL A 278 -8.97 0.53 -17.79
C VAL A 278 -8.53 0.38 -19.26
N GLY A 279 -7.30 -0.07 -19.50
CA GLY A 279 -6.78 -0.28 -20.87
C GLY A 279 -7.62 -1.30 -21.63
N SER A 280 -7.74 -2.53 -21.11
CA SER A 280 -8.56 -3.59 -21.73
C SER A 280 -10.01 -3.18 -21.89
N ALA A 281 -10.58 -2.44 -20.92
CA ALA A 281 -11.95 -1.94 -21.00
C ALA A 281 -12.19 -0.93 -22.14
N LEU A 282 -11.22 -0.05 -22.42
CA LEU A 282 -11.27 0.88 -23.54
C LEU A 282 -11.16 0.16 -24.89
N PHE A 283 -10.23 -0.79 -24.98
CA PHE A 283 -10.06 -1.61 -26.17
C PHE A 283 -11.27 -2.52 -26.42
N MET A 284 -11.90 -3.04 -25.37
CA MET A 284 -13.17 -3.77 -25.48
C MET A 284 -14.23 -2.93 -26.23
N ALA A 285 -14.42 -1.67 -25.81
CA ALA A 285 -15.37 -0.77 -26.46
C ALA A 285 -14.99 -0.50 -27.92
N LEU A 286 -13.70 -0.38 -28.22
CA LEU A 286 -13.19 -0.19 -29.58
C LEU A 286 -13.40 -1.44 -30.44
N PHE A 287 -12.98 -2.63 -29.99
CA PHE A 287 -13.18 -3.89 -30.70
C PHE A 287 -14.66 -4.11 -31.02
N ARG A 288 -15.53 -3.96 -30.03
CA ARG A 288 -16.96 -4.11 -30.20
C ARG A 288 -17.52 -3.14 -31.24
N SER A 289 -17.11 -1.87 -31.19
CA SER A 289 -17.60 -0.85 -32.14
C SER A 289 -17.13 -1.13 -33.57
N LEU A 290 -15.89 -1.55 -33.77
CA LEU A 290 -15.34 -1.89 -35.07
C LEU A 290 -16.03 -3.13 -35.67
N ILE A 291 -16.28 -4.18 -34.90
CA ILE A 291 -17.04 -5.36 -35.35
C ILE A 291 -18.42 -4.95 -35.83
N ARG A 292 -19.14 -4.10 -35.11
CA ARG A 292 -20.47 -3.61 -35.51
C ARG A 292 -20.42 -2.78 -36.80
N VAL A 293 -19.43 -1.90 -36.92
CA VAL A 293 -19.25 -1.06 -38.13
C VAL A 293 -18.93 -1.94 -39.34
N PHE A 294 -17.89 -2.77 -39.24
CA PHE A 294 -17.41 -3.56 -40.38
C PHE A 294 -18.31 -4.73 -40.75
N SER A 295 -19.17 -5.21 -39.86
CA SER A 295 -20.23 -6.14 -40.18
C SER A 295 -21.44 -5.50 -40.89
N GLY A 296 -21.48 -4.16 -41.01
CA GLY A 296 -22.54 -3.43 -41.69
C GLY A 296 -23.80 -3.19 -40.87
N GLN A 297 -23.74 -3.38 -39.53
CA GLN A 297 -24.82 -3.01 -38.63
C GLN A 297 -25.08 -1.51 -38.63
N ILE A 298 -24.00 -0.70 -38.62
CA ILE A 298 -24.07 0.75 -38.66
C ILE A 298 -23.90 1.21 -40.10
N ASN A 299 -24.93 1.81 -40.66
CA ASN A 299 -24.88 2.36 -42.00
C ASN A 299 -24.28 3.77 -41.95
N LEU A 300 -23.00 3.91 -42.26
CA LEU A 300 -22.33 5.19 -42.40
C LEU A 300 -22.74 5.83 -43.72
N GLN A 301 -23.62 6.85 -43.69
CA GLN A 301 -24.01 7.59 -44.86
C GLN A 301 -22.80 8.14 -45.61
N GLY A 302 -22.64 7.79 -46.89
CA GLY A 302 -21.54 8.23 -47.76
C GLY A 302 -20.38 7.24 -47.88
N VAL A 303 -20.32 6.21 -47.08
CA VAL A 303 -19.32 5.12 -47.22
C VAL A 303 -19.97 3.96 -47.95
N SER A 304 -19.76 3.84 -49.27
CA SER A 304 -20.16 2.66 -50.02
C SER A 304 -19.29 1.48 -49.61
N MET A 305 -19.76 0.70 -48.66
CA MET A 305 -19.14 -0.55 -48.27
C MET A 305 -19.51 -1.58 -49.35
N SER A 306 -18.64 -1.75 -50.35
CA SER A 306 -18.82 -2.75 -51.41
C SER A 306 -18.96 -4.14 -50.76
N GLY A 307 -20.13 -4.78 -50.93
CA GLY A 307 -20.44 -6.11 -50.36
C GLY A 307 -21.59 -6.13 -49.35
N THR A 308 -22.22 -4.99 -49.02
CA THR A 308 -23.43 -4.97 -48.20
C THR A 308 -24.61 -5.55 -49.00
N CYS A 309 -25.37 -6.47 -48.42
CA CYS A 309 -26.63 -6.95 -48.97
C CYS A 309 -27.57 -5.75 -49.18
N LYS A 310 -27.84 -5.37 -50.42
CA LYS A 310 -28.87 -4.36 -50.72
C LYS A 310 -30.21 -4.96 -50.35
N SER A 311 -30.99 -4.27 -49.54
CA SER A 311 -32.37 -4.58 -49.26
C SER A 311 -33.13 -4.65 -50.61
N GLY A 312 -33.55 -5.86 -51.05
CA GLY A 312 -34.26 -6.06 -52.29
C GLY A 312 -33.51 -6.78 -53.43
N SER A 313 -32.24 -7.16 -53.26
CA SER A 313 -31.59 -8.03 -54.27
C SER A 313 -31.73 -9.50 -53.88
N ASN A 314 -32.19 -10.34 -54.85
CA ASN A 314 -32.33 -11.80 -54.73
C ASN A 314 -30.96 -12.55 -54.71
N SER A 315 -29.85 -11.86 -54.47
CA SER A 315 -28.54 -12.49 -54.28
C SER A 315 -28.45 -13.01 -52.85
N PRO A 316 -28.07 -14.28 -52.63
CA PRO A 316 -27.90 -14.82 -51.30
C PRO A 316 -26.84 -14.00 -50.56
N CYS A 317 -27.20 -13.52 -49.37
CA CYS A 317 -26.22 -12.87 -48.50
C CYS A 317 -25.11 -13.87 -48.20
N ASN A 318 -23.88 -13.50 -48.52
CA ASN A 318 -22.72 -14.34 -48.25
C ASN A 318 -22.28 -14.12 -46.80
N TYR A 319 -22.81 -14.94 -45.87
CA TYR A 319 -22.51 -14.87 -44.42
C TYR A 319 -21.03 -14.99 -44.14
N ASP A 320 -20.31 -15.86 -44.90
CA ASP A 320 -18.86 -16.08 -44.78
C ASP A 320 -18.11 -14.80 -45.04
N HIS A 321 -18.51 -14.01 -46.02
CA HIS A 321 -17.87 -12.74 -46.34
C HIS A 321 -18.09 -11.69 -45.24
N LEU A 322 -19.27 -11.63 -44.64
CA LEU A 322 -19.55 -10.67 -43.56
C LEU A 322 -18.72 -10.98 -42.31
N ALA A 323 -18.68 -12.24 -41.88
CA ALA A 323 -17.91 -12.66 -40.74
C ALA A 323 -16.40 -12.40 -40.93
N LEU A 324 -15.86 -12.83 -42.07
CA LEU A 324 -14.47 -12.68 -42.43
C LEU A 324 -14.05 -11.20 -42.48
N ARG A 325 -14.85 -10.40 -43.20
CA ARG A 325 -14.58 -8.97 -43.37
C ARG A 325 -14.56 -8.22 -42.03
N ALA A 326 -15.55 -8.44 -41.16
CA ALA A 326 -15.61 -7.74 -39.86
C ALA A 326 -14.39 -8.03 -39.03
N VAL A 327 -13.94 -9.26 -38.94
CA VAL A 327 -12.77 -9.65 -38.15
C VAL A 327 -11.47 -9.14 -38.78
N SER A 328 -11.29 -9.31 -40.11
CA SER A 328 -10.07 -8.88 -40.82
C SER A 328 -9.84 -7.36 -40.72
N LEU A 329 -10.88 -6.55 -41.02
CA LEU A 329 -10.77 -5.10 -40.95
C LEU A 329 -10.57 -4.59 -39.51
N THR A 330 -11.19 -5.26 -38.54
CA THR A 330 -10.94 -4.94 -37.12
C THR A 330 -9.48 -5.24 -36.74
N ASN A 331 -8.97 -6.40 -37.17
CA ASN A 331 -7.57 -6.76 -36.95
C ASN A 331 -6.61 -5.72 -37.52
N ASP A 332 -6.77 -5.40 -38.80
CA ASP A 332 -5.85 -4.51 -39.49
C ASP A 332 -5.87 -3.12 -38.88
N TYR A 333 -7.05 -2.57 -38.58
CA TYR A 333 -7.17 -1.28 -37.90
C TYR A 333 -6.45 -1.27 -36.53
N ILE A 334 -6.69 -2.25 -35.68
CA ILE A 334 -6.05 -2.30 -34.35
C ILE A 334 -4.54 -2.51 -34.48
N ALA A 335 -4.11 -3.42 -35.34
CA ALA A 335 -2.68 -3.73 -35.49
C ALA A 335 -1.88 -2.56 -36.11
N GLU A 336 -2.47 -1.80 -37.04
CA GLU A 336 -1.81 -0.66 -37.68
C GLU A 336 -1.84 0.58 -36.81
N GLU A 337 -2.98 0.94 -36.22
CA GLU A 337 -3.14 2.19 -35.49
C GLU A 337 -2.74 2.08 -34.00
N HIS A 338 -2.85 0.87 -33.42
CA HIS A 338 -2.65 0.64 -31.98
C HIS A 338 -1.64 -0.48 -31.65
N GLY A 339 -0.85 -0.91 -32.63
CA GLY A 339 0.12 -1.99 -32.46
C GLY A 339 1.21 -1.73 -31.41
N GLN A 340 1.50 -0.45 -31.08
CA GLN A 340 2.49 -0.07 -30.08
C GLN A 340 2.02 -0.35 -28.65
N GLU A 341 0.72 -0.30 -28.38
CA GLU A 341 0.11 -0.59 -27.10
C GLU A 341 0.13 -2.08 -26.78
N GLY A 342 0.40 -2.96 -27.78
CA GLY A 342 0.46 -4.40 -27.62
C GLY A 342 -0.89 -5.03 -27.25
N MET A 343 -1.99 -4.32 -27.52
CA MET A 343 -3.34 -4.76 -27.19
C MET A 343 -3.93 -5.64 -28.30
N PHE A 344 -4.40 -6.80 -27.91
CA PHE A 344 -5.07 -7.76 -28.81
C PHE A 344 -6.26 -8.41 -28.10
N ALA A 345 -7.09 -9.10 -28.85
CA ALA A 345 -8.22 -9.82 -28.30
C ALA A 345 -8.35 -11.22 -28.90
N THR A 346 -8.76 -12.17 -28.07
CA THR A 346 -9.37 -13.40 -28.54
C THR A 346 -10.82 -13.11 -28.88
N LEU A 347 -11.31 -13.53 -30.04
CA LEU A 347 -12.64 -13.16 -30.52
C LEU A 347 -13.31 -14.28 -31.31
N PHE A 348 -14.55 -14.60 -30.95
CA PHE A 348 -15.46 -15.38 -31.78
C PHE A 348 -16.53 -14.45 -32.34
N PHE A 349 -16.69 -14.48 -33.66
CA PHE A 349 -17.77 -13.78 -34.36
C PHE A 349 -18.53 -14.72 -35.27
N GLY A 350 -19.82 -14.90 -34.99
CA GLY A 350 -20.75 -15.69 -35.77
C GLY A 350 -21.80 -14.82 -36.45
N VAL A 351 -22.10 -15.10 -37.73
CA VAL A 351 -23.24 -14.52 -38.50
C VAL A 351 -24.25 -15.60 -38.74
N LEU A 352 -25.38 -15.53 -38.01
CA LEU A 352 -26.45 -16.52 -38.02
C LEU A 352 -27.61 -16.06 -38.92
N ASP A 353 -28.04 -16.95 -39.80
CA ASP A 353 -29.38 -16.85 -40.45
C ASP A 353 -30.40 -17.60 -39.58
N PRO A 354 -31.29 -16.90 -38.88
CA PRO A 354 -32.20 -17.52 -37.94
C PRO A 354 -33.29 -18.35 -38.64
N LEU A 355 -33.58 -18.11 -39.94
CA LEU A 355 -34.57 -18.85 -40.68
C LEU A 355 -34.06 -20.24 -41.05
N SER A 356 -32.91 -20.33 -41.67
CA SER A 356 -32.33 -21.60 -42.08
C SER A 356 -31.60 -22.32 -40.95
N GLY A 357 -31.09 -21.58 -39.94
CA GLY A 357 -30.20 -22.10 -38.89
C GLY A 357 -28.77 -22.27 -39.38
N LYS A 358 -28.42 -21.70 -40.54
CA LYS A 358 -27.03 -21.64 -41.00
C LYS A 358 -26.28 -20.52 -40.30
N MET A 359 -25.06 -20.77 -39.94
CA MET A 359 -24.16 -19.75 -39.38
C MET A 359 -22.78 -19.86 -40.05
N ALA A 360 -22.17 -18.73 -40.36
CA ALA A 360 -20.76 -18.67 -40.64
C ALA A 360 -20.03 -18.04 -39.43
N TYR A 361 -18.89 -18.59 -39.02
CA TYR A 361 -18.13 -18.06 -37.91
C TYR A 361 -16.64 -17.87 -38.24
N VAL A 362 -16.03 -16.90 -37.60
CA VAL A 362 -14.59 -16.75 -37.45
C VAL A 362 -14.26 -16.85 -35.96
N ASN A 363 -13.36 -17.76 -35.62
CA ASN A 363 -12.80 -17.86 -34.29
C ASN A 363 -11.32 -17.38 -34.34
N ALA A 364 -11.08 -16.20 -33.90
CA ALA A 364 -9.75 -15.54 -33.86
C ALA A 364 -9.06 -15.79 -32.52
N GLY A 365 -8.51 -16.98 -32.35
CA GLY A 365 -7.75 -17.36 -31.15
C GLY A 365 -8.58 -17.53 -29.87
N HIS A 366 -9.90 -17.45 -29.94
CA HIS A 366 -10.76 -17.61 -28.77
C HIS A 366 -10.93 -19.08 -28.37
N GLU A 367 -11.32 -19.32 -27.10
CA GLU A 367 -11.70 -20.66 -26.65
C GLU A 367 -12.69 -21.31 -27.61
N PRO A 368 -12.57 -22.62 -27.87
CA PRO A 368 -13.51 -23.29 -28.77
C PRO A 368 -14.95 -23.11 -28.28
N VAL A 369 -15.76 -22.48 -29.09
CA VAL A 369 -17.24 -22.40 -28.86
C VAL A 369 -17.84 -23.76 -29.15
N ILE A 370 -18.78 -24.21 -28.34
CA ILE A 370 -19.31 -25.57 -28.36
C ILE A 370 -20.75 -25.57 -28.82
N ILE A 371 -21.09 -26.50 -29.69
CA ILE A 371 -22.48 -26.85 -29.96
C ILE A 371 -22.77 -28.18 -29.25
N ALA A 372 -23.78 -28.16 -28.38
CA ALA A 372 -24.25 -29.33 -27.65
C ALA A 372 -25.76 -29.49 -27.82
N ASN A 373 -26.27 -30.71 -27.64
CA ASN A 373 -27.67 -31.02 -27.59
C ASN A 373 -27.94 -32.17 -26.61
N ASN A 374 -29.14 -32.72 -26.59
CA ASN A 374 -29.51 -33.81 -25.66
C ASN A 374 -28.63 -35.07 -25.77
N ASN A 375 -27.78 -35.20 -26.80
CA ASN A 375 -26.82 -36.30 -26.98
C ASN A 375 -25.40 -35.93 -26.56
N GLY A 376 -25.21 -34.77 -25.94
CA GLY A 376 -23.93 -34.25 -25.54
C GLY A 376 -23.29 -33.26 -26.52
N VAL A 377 -21.98 -33.17 -26.53
CA VAL A 377 -21.23 -32.27 -27.41
C VAL A 377 -21.31 -32.76 -28.87
N LYS A 378 -21.94 -31.95 -29.74
CA LYS A 378 -22.08 -32.21 -31.17
C LYS A 378 -20.85 -31.75 -31.95
N GLU A 379 -20.37 -30.52 -31.69
CA GLU A 379 -19.31 -29.90 -32.45
C GLU A 379 -18.51 -28.90 -31.60
N ARG A 380 -17.22 -28.76 -31.92
CA ARG A 380 -16.35 -27.76 -31.32
C ARG A 380 -15.85 -26.81 -32.39
N LEU A 381 -16.26 -25.56 -32.32
CA LEU A 381 -15.91 -24.50 -33.26
C LEU A 381 -14.51 -23.93 -32.91
N LYS A 382 -13.49 -24.60 -33.42
CA LYS A 382 -12.07 -24.31 -33.12
C LYS A 382 -11.62 -22.98 -33.74
N PRO A 383 -10.46 -22.40 -33.26
CA PRO A 383 -9.87 -21.25 -33.89
C PRO A 383 -9.61 -21.44 -35.38
N THR A 384 -9.93 -20.39 -36.16
CA THR A 384 -9.81 -20.35 -37.62
C THR A 384 -8.80 -19.31 -38.09
N GLY A 385 -8.17 -18.62 -37.16
CA GLY A 385 -7.13 -17.62 -37.36
C GLY A 385 -6.48 -17.21 -36.03
N PRO A 386 -5.43 -16.35 -36.06
CA PRO A 386 -4.78 -15.84 -34.87
C PRO A 386 -5.69 -14.86 -34.10
N VAL A 387 -5.25 -14.38 -32.92
CA VAL A 387 -5.92 -13.32 -32.16
C VAL A 387 -6.01 -12.03 -32.98
N VAL A 388 -6.99 -11.19 -32.69
CA VAL A 388 -7.26 -9.92 -33.41
C VAL A 388 -6.41 -8.80 -32.83
N GLY A 389 -5.75 -8.02 -33.69
CA GLY A 389 -5.02 -6.80 -33.31
C GLY A 389 -3.53 -7.01 -33.07
N MET A 390 -3.03 -8.26 -33.17
CA MET A 390 -1.61 -8.54 -32.91
C MET A 390 -0.72 -8.25 -34.12
N MET A 391 -1.13 -8.65 -35.33
CA MET A 391 -0.39 -8.46 -36.57
C MET A 391 -1.30 -8.03 -37.71
N PRO A 392 -0.92 -7.00 -38.50
CA PRO A 392 -1.68 -6.61 -39.67
C PRO A 392 -1.70 -7.74 -40.70
N GLU A 393 -2.70 -7.71 -41.61
CA GLU A 393 -2.90 -8.68 -42.69
C GLU A 393 -3.00 -10.15 -42.22
N SER A 394 -3.37 -10.36 -40.96
CA SER A 394 -3.60 -11.71 -40.41
C SER A 394 -4.66 -12.46 -41.21
N LYS A 395 -4.45 -13.76 -41.47
CA LYS A 395 -5.36 -14.59 -42.28
C LYS A 395 -6.34 -15.32 -41.42
N TYR A 396 -7.62 -15.09 -41.70
CA TYR A 396 -8.76 -15.77 -41.07
C TYR A 396 -9.49 -16.63 -42.07
N LYS A 397 -10.26 -17.61 -41.58
CA LYS A 397 -11.17 -18.42 -42.39
C LYS A 397 -12.55 -18.34 -41.77
N ALA A 398 -13.54 -18.09 -42.60
CA ALA A 398 -14.94 -18.29 -42.21
C ALA A 398 -15.30 -19.75 -42.38
N MET A 399 -15.91 -20.35 -41.36
CA MET A 399 -16.35 -21.76 -41.38
C MET A 399 -17.85 -21.84 -41.24
N PRO A 400 -18.52 -22.63 -42.09
CA PRO A 400 -19.97 -22.83 -42.00
C PRO A 400 -20.29 -23.81 -40.87
N VAL A 401 -21.46 -23.62 -40.24
CA VAL A 401 -22.04 -24.56 -39.29
C VAL A 401 -23.57 -24.54 -39.43
N GLN A 402 -24.19 -25.71 -39.23
CA GLN A 402 -25.65 -25.87 -39.30
C GLN A 402 -26.20 -26.22 -37.92
N PHE A 403 -27.07 -25.38 -37.40
CA PHE A 403 -27.88 -25.70 -36.24
C PHE A 403 -29.09 -26.57 -36.62
N GLU A 404 -29.36 -27.55 -35.82
CA GLU A 404 -30.58 -28.32 -35.81
C GLU A 404 -31.49 -27.86 -34.65
N HIS A 405 -32.77 -28.23 -34.70
CA HIS A 405 -33.67 -27.96 -33.60
C HIS A 405 -33.22 -28.69 -32.31
N GLY A 406 -33.07 -27.96 -31.23
CA GLY A 406 -32.56 -28.45 -29.95
C GLY A 406 -31.06 -28.27 -29.74
N ASP A 407 -30.32 -27.79 -30.74
CA ASP A 407 -28.91 -27.45 -30.59
C ASP A 407 -28.74 -26.17 -29.75
N ILE A 408 -27.77 -26.17 -28.87
CA ILE A 408 -27.35 -25.03 -28.05
C ILE A 408 -25.89 -24.75 -28.35
N LEU A 409 -25.58 -23.55 -28.81
CA LEU A 409 -24.22 -23.02 -28.84
C LEU A 409 -23.89 -22.43 -27.49
N ILE A 410 -22.71 -22.70 -26.98
CA ILE A 410 -22.14 -22.08 -25.76
C ILE A 410 -20.71 -21.58 -26.03
N GLY A 411 -20.52 -20.26 -25.95
CA GLY A 411 -19.24 -19.60 -25.91
C GLY A 411 -18.91 -19.20 -24.47
N TYR A 412 -17.65 -19.20 -24.13
CA TYR A 412 -17.17 -18.84 -22.80
C TYR A 412 -15.75 -18.28 -22.87
N THR A 413 -15.38 -17.40 -21.91
CA THR A 413 -14.01 -16.89 -21.75
C THR A 413 -13.24 -17.77 -20.77
N ASP A 414 -11.92 -17.63 -20.77
CA ASP A 414 -11.02 -18.47 -19.96
C ASP A 414 -11.26 -18.32 -18.44
N GLY A 415 -11.79 -17.17 -17.98
CA GLY A 415 -12.20 -16.97 -16.59
C GLY A 415 -13.20 -18.02 -16.06
N VAL A 416 -13.93 -18.72 -16.94
CA VAL A 416 -14.76 -19.87 -16.55
C VAL A 416 -13.89 -21.06 -16.18
N THR A 417 -12.94 -21.43 -17.03
CA THR A 417 -12.12 -22.64 -16.85
C THR A 417 -10.91 -22.43 -15.95
N GLU A 418 -10.50 -21.18 -15.74
CA GLU A 418 -9.40 -20.76 -14.87
C GLU A 418 -9.88 -20.25 -13.50
N ALA A 419 -11.18 -20.34 -13.22
CA ALA A 419 -11.70 -20.02 -11.88
C ALA A 419 -11.05 -20.90 -10.82
N LEU A 420 -10.62 -20.28 -9.73
CA LEU A 420 -9.87 -20.94 -8.67
C LEU A 420 -10.77 -21.35 -7.51
N SER A 421 -10.55 -22.56 -6.99
CA SER A 421 -11.08 -22.97 -5.69
C SER A 421 -10.30 -22.34 -4.52
N PRO A 422 -10.77 -22.42 -3.26
CA PRO A 422 -10.00 -22.03 -2.08
C PRO A 422 -8.66 -22.76 -1.94
N LYS A 423 -8.52 -23.93 -2.57
CA LYS A 423 -7.27 -24.70 -2.63
C LYS A 423 -6.37 -24.30 -3.80
N LYS A 424 -6.73 -23.26 -4.54
CA LYS A 424 -6.04 -22.79 -5.75
C LYS A 424 -5.99 -23.80 -6.90
N GLU A 425 -7.01 -24.62 -7.01
CA GLU A 425 -7.19 -25.57 -8.12
C GLU A 425 -8.10 -24.93 -9.17
N PHE A 426 -7.72 -25.04 -10.43
CA PHE A 426 -8.55 -24.54 -11.54
C PHE A 426 -9.83 -25.36 -11.71
N TYR A 427 -10.90 -24.73 -12.15
CA TYR A 427 -12.16 -25.38 -12.52
C TYR A 427 -12.00 -26.39 -13.66
N THR A 428 -11.15 -26.08 -14.61
CA THR A 428 -10.72 -26.86 -15.78
C THR A 428 -11.75 -27.08 -16.89
N LYS A 429 -11.23 -27.21 -18.12
CA LYS A 429 -12.05 -27.56 -19.29
C LYS A 429 -12.75 -28.92 -19.14
N GLY A 430 -12.11 -29.88 -18.47
CA GLY A 430 -12.70 -31.20 -18.24
C GLY A 430 -14.01 -31.14 -17.46
N ARG A 431 -14.04 -30.36 -16.39
CA ARG A 431 -15.24 -30.16 -15.57
C ARG A 431 -16.34 -29.41 -16.35
N PHE A 432 -15.96 -28.38 -17.08
CA PHE A 432 -16.90 -27.65 -17.97
C PHE A 432 -17.54 -28.59 -19.01
N PHE A 433 -16.76 -29.42 -19.69
CA PHE A 433 -17.25 -30.34 -20.68
C PHE A 433 -18.12 -31.47 -20.10
N SER A 434 -17.88 -31.89 -18.86
CA SER A 434 -18.75 -32.92 -18.23
C SER A 434 -20.19 -32.43 -18.04
N ILE A 435 -20.39 -31.13 -17.85
CA ILE A 435 -21.76 -30.53 -17.84
C ILE A 435 -22.39 -30.61 -19.20
N LEU A 436 -21.61 -30.41 -20.27
CA LEU A 436 -22.11 -30.43 -21.65
C LEU A 436 -22.39 -31.83 -22.20
N GLU A 437 -22.01 -32.90 -21.51
CA GLU A 437 -22.41 -34.27 -21.82
C GLU A 437 -23.93 -34.47 -21.60
N ASN A 438 -24.51 -33.75 -20.63
CA ASN A 438 -25.94 -33.74 -20.34
C ASN A 438 -26.42 -32.31 -20.15
N PRO A 439 -26.45 -31.49 -21.22
CA PRO A 439 -26.76 -30.08 -21.10
C PRO A 439 -28.23 -29.87 -20.74
N ALA A 440 -28.49 -28.80 -19.96
CA ALA A 440 -29.87 -28.39 -19.70
C ALA A 440 -30.60 -28.03 -20.99
N PRO A 441 -31.94 -28.18 -21.06
CA PRO A 441 -32.70 -28.15 -22.30
C PRO A 441 -32.87 -26.74 -22.90
N THR A 442 -32.42 -25.68 -22.24
CA THR A 442 -32.53 -24.31 -22.75
C THR A 442 -31.24 -23.51 -22.47
N ALA A 443 -31.00 -22.45 -23.24
CA ALA A 443 -29.83 -21.59 -23.08
C ALA A 443 -29.72 -21.02 -21.65
N SER A 444 -30.82 -20.50 -21.11
CA SER A 444 -30.83 -19.91 -19.76
C SER A 444 -30.55 -20.96 -18.67
N LYS A 445 -31.15 -22.16 -18.80
CA LYS A 445 -30.91 -23.24 -17.82
C LYS A 445 -29.49 -23.79 -17.89
N LEU A 446 -28.91 -23.86 -19.11
CA LEU A 446 -27.52 -24.30 -19.27
C LEU A 446 -26.55 -23.34 -18.61
N ILE A 447 -26.69 -22.03 -18.83
CA ILE A 447 -25.85 -21.03 -18.14
C ILE A 447 -26.02 -21.14 -16.62
N GLU A 448 -27.26 -21.31 -16.14
CA GLU A 448 -27.49 -21.42 -14.69
C GLU A 448 -26.86 -22.69 -14.09
N GLN A 449 -26.94 -23.82 -14.81
CA GLN A 449 -26.30 -25.08 -14.43
C GLN A 449 -24.76 -24.91 -14.30
N ILE A 450 -24.13 -24.27 -15.31
CA ILE A 450 -22.69 -23.98 -15.27
C ILE A 450 -22.37 -23.04 -14.12
N LYS A 451 -23.13 -21.97 -13.93
CA LYS A 451 -22.94 -21.03 -12.82
C LYS A 451 -22.97 -21.70 -11.46
N ILE A 452 -23.98 -22.52 -11.20
CA ILE A 452 -24.10 -23.22 -9.91
C ILE A 452 -22.86 -24.09 -9.67
N ASP A 453 -22.41 -24.86 -10.64
CA ASP A 453 -21.25 -25.72 -10.48
C ASP A 453 -19.95 -24.92 -10.34
N LEU A 454 -19.80 -23.83 -11.10
CA LEU A 454 -18.65 -22.93 -11.05
C LEU A 454 -18.53 -22.22 -9.67
N TYR A 455 -19.64 -21.63 -9.18
CA TYR A 455 -19.64 -20.95 -7.89
C TYR A 455 -19.47 -21.92 -6.72
N ASN A 456 -20.01 -23.13 -6.80
CA ASN A 456 -19.73 -24.18 -5.82
C ASN A 456 -18.24 -24.59 -5.80
N HIS A 457 -17.55 -24.51 -6.94
CA HIS A 457 -16.12 -24.74 -7.02
C HIS A 457 -15.31 -23.57 -6.42
N MET A 458 -15.70 -22.34 -6.71
CA MET A 458 -15.05 -21.14 -6.23
C MET A 458 -15.25 -20.94 -4.73
N ASP A 459 -16.41 -21.29 -4.19
CA ASP A 459 -16.79 -21.08 -2.79
C ASP A 459 -16.44 -19.65 -2.34
N ASP A 460 -15.63 -19.49 -1.29
CA ASP A 460 -15.15 -18.19 -0.77
C ASP A 460 -13.90 -17.65 -1.50
N ALA A 461 -13.39 -18.32 -2.54
CA ALA A 461 -12.23 -17.85 -3.29
C ALA A 461 -12.57 -16.56 -4.09
N PRO A 462 -11.71 -15.54 -4.10
CA PRO A 462 -11.94 -14.36 -4.91
C PRO A 462 -11.91 -14.72 -6.40
N GLN A 463 -12.81 -14.11 -7.18
CA GLN A 463 -12.81 -14.26 -8.62
C GLN A 463 -11.49 -13.75 -9.21
N PHE A 464 -10.83 -14.61 -10.00
CA PHE A 464 -9.51 -14.35 -10.57
C PHE A 464 -9.59 -13.59 -11.89
N ASP A 465 -10.55 -13.96 -12.76
CA ASP A 465 -10.73 -13.35 -14.07
C ASP A 465 -12.20 -13.08 -14.39
N ASP A 466 -12.46 -12.31 -15.45
CA ASP A 466 -13.79 -12.01 -15.93
C ASP A 466 -14.50 -13.29 -16.39
N ILE A 467 -15.75 -13.48 -16.00
CA ILE A 467 -16.55 -14.66 -16.36
C ILE A 467 -17.61 -14.23 -17.34
N THR A 468 -17.42 -14.62 -18.60
CA THR A 468 -18.37 -14.31 -19.67
C THR A 468 -18.84 -15.59 -20.36
N MET A 469 -20.15 -15.72 -20.53
CA MET A 469 -20.76 -16.83 -21.28
C MET A 469 -21.89 -16.31 -22.18
N LEU A 470 -21.97 -16.86 -23.38
CA LEU A 470 -23.02 -16.61 -24.35
C LEU A 470 -23.61 -17.95 -24.82
N ALA A 471 -24.87 -18.18 -24.53
CA ALA A 471 -25.57 -19.37 -24.99
C ALA A 471 -26.69 -19.02 -25.97
N VAL A 472 -26.79 -19.79 -27.09
CA VAL A 472 -27.78 -19.59 -28.17
C VAL A 472 -28.44 -20.92 -28.50
N HIS A 473 -29.73 -21.04 -28.24
CA HIS A 473 -30.50 -22.26 -28.40
C HIS A 473 -31.51 -22.14 -29.55
N ARG A 474 -31.45 -23.06 -30.54
CA ARG A 474 -32.49 -23.22 -31.57
C ARG A 474 -33.64 -24.02 -30.98
N ARG A 475 -34.76 -23.33 -30.67
CA ARG A 475 -35.96 -24.01 -30.13
C ARG A 475 -36.59 -24.94 -31.15
N ARG A 476 -37.32 -25.91 -30.67
CA ARG A 476 -38.09 -26.84 -31.49
C ARG A 476 -39.29 -26.19 -32.16
#